data_14f322ee2f82ed2aff24f866fee73604
#
_entry.id   14f322ee2f82ed2aff24f866fee73604
#
_cell.length_a   1.000
_cell.length_b   1.000
_cell.length_c   1.000
_cell.angle_alpha   90.00
_cell.angle_beta   90.00
_cell.angle_gamma   90.00
#
_symmetry.space_group_name_H-M   'P 1'
#
loop_
_entity.id
_entity.type
_entity.pdbx_description
1 polymer ?
#
loop_
_entity_poly.entity_id
_entity_poly.type
_entity_poly.pdbx_seq_one_letter_code
_entity_poly.pdbx_strand_id
1 'polypeptide(L)'
;MNLEDLMSLIKTSRKHKYIYHFTDADNLKSMETFGILSKEQQPQKLVFPRFTGGDSASRTSDKFRGIYNDVSLCLTRNHQMAFRCRKDGRHPNQIYLGISSDVLKFPGVRVALGLANAHTTKILPIEQAIPNIDIELLYTWVEDAPNFFPRMSALEKLRFSFQFAYRAK
;
A
#
# COMPACT_ATOMS: atom_id res chain seq x y z
N MET A 1 7.88 0.89 -20.25
CA MET A 1 8.17 -0.01 -19.08
C MET A 1 7.12 -1.09 -19.06
N ASN A 2 7.52 -2.36 -18.94
CA ASN A 2 6.64 -3.51 -18.74
C ASN A 2 6.73 -4.02 -17.28
N LEU A 3 6.04 -5.10 -16.95
CA LEU A 3 6.02 -5.65 -15.58
C LEU A 3 7.40 -6.13 -15.12
N GLU A 4 8.16 -6.79 -15.98
CA GLU A 4 9.51 -7.29 -15.65
C GLU A 4 10.48 -6.12 -15.42
N ASP A 5 10.37 -5.05 -16.22
CA ASP A 5 11.15 -3.83 -16.02
C ASP A 5 10.84 -3.20 -14.66
N LEU A 6 9.55 -3.09 -14.31
CA LEU A 6 9.12 -2.56 -13.01
C LEU A 6 9.69 -3.40 -11.85
N MET A 7 9.57 -4.72 -11.95
CA MET A 7 10.09 -5.62 -10.91
C MET A 7 11.61 -5.54 -10.79
N SER A 8 12.33 -5.43 -11.91
CA SER A 8 13.78 -5.24 -11.91
C SER A 8 14.17 -3.94 -11.24
N LEU A 9 13.50 -2.83 -11.56
CA LEU A 9 13.73 -1.54 -10.92
C LEU A 9 13.50 -1.60 -9.40
N ILE A 10 12.44 -2.29 -8.96
CA ILE A 10 12.19 -2.49 -7.53
C ILE A 10 13.35 -3.28 -6.90
N LYS A 11 13.72 -4.44 -7.47
CA LYS A 11 14.77 -5.31 -6.92
C LYS A 11 16.15 -4.63 -6.85
N THR A 12 16.45 -3.79 -7.80
CA THR A 12 17.76 -3.09 -7.89
C THR A 12 17.79 -1.74 -7.17
N SER A 13 16.65 -1.22 -6.73
CA SER A 13 16.58 0.02 -5.99
C SER A 13 17.41 -0.05 -4.69
N ARG A 14 18.20 0.98 -4.41
CA ARG A 14 18.96 1.06 -3.15
C ARG A 14 18.07 1.33 -1.94
N LYS A 15 16.95 2.03 -2.13
CA LYS A 15 16.04 2.47 -1.05
C LYS A 15 14.83 1.57 -0.89
N HIS A 16 14.25 1.09 -2.00
CA HIS A 16 12.95 0.43 -2.02
C HIS A 16 13.04 -0.92 -2.74
N LYS A 17 13.76 -1.89 -2.14
CA LYS A 17 13.96 -3.24 -2.71
C LYS A 17 12.74 -4.14 -2.67
N TYR A 18 11.66 -3.70 -2.04
CA TYR A 18 10.46 -4.49 -1.75
C TYR A 18 9.19 -3.71 -2.10
N ILE A 19 8.10 -4.43 -2.18
CA ILE A 19 6.76 -3.88 -1.99
C ILE A 19 6.48 -3.89 -0.50
N TYR A 20 5.78 -2.90 0.04
CA TYR A 20 5.64 -2.73 1.48
C TYR A 20 4.21 -2.87 1.95
N HIS A 21 4.03 -3.49 3.10
CA HIS A 21 2.81 -3.45 3.88
C HIS A 21 3.13 -2.81 5.23
N PHE A 22 2.45 -1.72 5.59
CA PHE A 22 2.59 -1.14 6.93
C PHE A 22 1.55 -1.73 7.87
N THR A 23 1.97 -2.02 9.09
CA THR A 23 1.14 -2.59 10.14
C THR A 23 1.69 -2.21 11.51
N ASP A 24 1.05 -2.70 12.56
CA ASP A 24 1.62 -2.66 13.91
C ASP A 24 2.30 -3.98 14.24
N ALA A 25 3.38 -3.94 15.03
CA ALA A 25 4.14 -5.13 15.43
C ALA A 25 3.27 -6.16 16.18
N ASP A 26 2.26 -5.70 16.93
CA ASP A 26 1.33 -6.58 17.67
C ASP A 26 0.48 -7.46 16.73
N ASN A 27 0.39 -7.10 15.45
CA ASN A 27 -0.34 -7.90 14.47
C ASN A 27 0.51 -9.03 13.84
N LEU A 28 1.84 -9.06 14.07
CA LEU A 28 2.76 -10.01 13.43
C LEU A 28 2.39 -11.47 13.69
N LYS A 29 2.03 -11.81 14.94
CA LYS A 29 1.71 -13.18 15.31
C LYS A 29 0.60 -13.78 14.44
N SER A 30 -0.44 -13.02 14.14
CA SER A 30 -1.51 -13.46 13.24
C SER A 30 -1.03 -13.56 11.78
N MET A 31 -0.15 -12.67 11.37
CA MET A 31 0.41 -12.67 10.03
C MET A 31 1.38 -13.83 9.78
N GLU A 32 2.12 -14.27 10.80
CA GLU A 32 2.97 -15.47 10.74
C GLU A 32 2.14 -16.74 10.52
N THR A 33 0.94 -16.79 11.12
CA THR A 33 0.07 -17.95 11.01
C THR A 33 -0.75 -17.98 9.73
N PHE A 34 -1.30 -16.83 9.32
CA PHE A 34 -2.31 -16.75 8.25
C PHE A 34 -1.87 -15.95 7.02
N GLY A 35 -0.67 -15.36 7.04
CA GLY A 35 -0.27 -14.38 6.05
C GLY A 35 -0.96 -13.02 6.25
N ILE A 36 -0.80 -12.14 5.28
CA ILE A 36 -1.46 -10.83 5.27
C ILE A 36 -2.87 -11.01 4.70
N LEU A 37 -3.86 -10.99 5.59
CA LEU A 37 -5.26 -11.16 5.22
C LEU A 37 -5.89 -9.83 4.78
N SER A 38 -6.79 -9.90 3.79
CA SER A 38 -7.68 -8.78 3.46
C SER A 38 -8.66 -8.51 4.60
N LYS A 39 -9.28 -7.32 4.60
CA LYS A 39 -10.28 -6.95 5.62
C LYS A 39 -11.49 -7.88 5.63
N GLU A 40 -11.83 -8.48 4.48
CA GLU A 40 -12.91 -9.44 4.36
C GLU A 40 -12.53 -10.82 4.91
N GLN A 41 -11.27 -11.24 4.71
CA GLN A 41 -10.79 -12.55 5.19
C GLN A 41 -10.54 -12.59 6.69
N GLN A 42 -10.19 -11.46 7.30
CA GLN A 42 -9.86 -11.38 8.73
C GLN A 42 -10.94 -12.02 9.62
N PRO A 43 -12.24 -11.63 9.56
CA PRO A 43 -13.27 -12.24 10.38
C PRO A 43 -13.53 -13.71 10.03
N GLN A 44 -13.36 -14.11 8.76
CA GLN A 44 -13.53 -15.51 8.33
C GLN A 44 -12.48 -16.42 8.95
N LYS A 45 -11.29 -15.90 9.26
CA LYS A 45 -10.19 -16.61 9.95
C LYS A 45 -10.16 -16.33 11.46
N LEU A 46 -11.19 -15.67 12.00
CA LEU A 46 -11.25 -15.23 13.39
C LEU A 46 -10.04 -14.37 13.80
N VAL A 47 -9.49 -13.63 12.87
CA VAL A 47 -8.39 -12.69 13.10
C VAL A 47 -8.97 -11.29 13.27
N PHE A 48 -8.74 -10.71 14.44
CA PHE A 48 -9.19 -9.36 14.78
C PHE A 48 -7.95 -8.52 15.16
N PRO A 49 -7.35 -7.82 14.18
CA PRO A 49 -6.17 -7.02 14.46
C PRO A 49 -6.43 -6.00 15.56
N ARG A 50 -5.54 -5.93 16.54
CA ARG A 50 -5.63 -4.95 17.64
C ARG A 50 -5.52 -3.52 17.11
N PHE A 51 -4.65 -3.33 16.11
CA PHE A 51 -4.41 -2.05 15.48
C PHE A 51 -4.73 -2.13 13.98
N THR A 52 -5.63 -1.28 13.50
CA THR A 52 -6.07 -1.25 12.11
C THR A 52 -5.68 0.08 11.46
N GLY A 53 -5.24 0.04 10.21
CA GLY A 53 -4.85 1.23 9.45
C GLY A 53 -6.01 2.15 9.07
N GLY A 54 -7.21 1.59 8.89
CA GLY A 54 -8.42 2.31 8.49
C GLY A 54 -9.45 2.42 9.62
N ASP A 55 -10.19 3.51 9.64
CA ASP A 55 -11.38 3.72 10.46
C ASP A 55 -12.65 3.16 9.77
N SER A 56 -13.82 3.36 10.38
CA SER A 56 -15.11 2.90 9.83
C SER A 56 -15.44 3.54 8.47
N ALA A 57 -15.17 4.83 8.31
CA ALA A 57 -15.40 5.54 7.05
C ALA A 57 -14.51 4.99 5.93
N SER A 58 -13.24 4.72 6.24
CA SER A 58 -12.30 4.08 5.31
C SER A 58 -12.78 2.69 4.88
N ARG A 59 -13.29 1.89 5.81
CA ARG A 59 -13.85 0.54 5.50
C ARG A 59 -15.08 0.62 4.60
N THR A 60 -15.97 1.57 4.83
CA THR A 60 -17.15 1.81 3.99
C THR A 60 -16.72 2.20 2.59
N SER A 61 -15.75 3.10 2.47
CA SER A 61 -15.17 3.52 1.19
C SER A 61 -14.51 2.36 0.44
N ASP A 62 -13.75 1.50 1.14
CA ASP A 62 -13.11 0.32 0.55
C ASP A 62 -14.15 -0.67 -0.01
N LYS A 63 -15.28 -0.87 0.70
CA LYS A 63 -16.39 -1.69 0.21
C LYS A 63 -17.00 -1.10 -1.05
N PHE A 64 -17.33 0.19 -1.03
CA PHE A 64 -17.90 0.89 -2.17
C PHE A 64 -16.96 0.84 -3.40
N ARG A 65 -15.65 0.92 -3.18
CA ARG A 65 -14.62 0.85 -4.22
C ARG A 65 -14.30 -0.58 -4.69
N GLY A 66 -14.88 -1.61 -4.08
CA GLY A 66 -14.60 -3.00 -4.41
C GLY A 66 -13.16 -3.45 -4.10
N ILE A 67 -12.53 -2.85 -3.08
CA ILE A 67 -11.17 -3.16 -2.64
C ILE A 67 -11.12 -3.72 -1.21
N TYR A 68 -12.26 -3.95 -0.59
CA TYR A 68 -12.33 -4.47 0.78
C TYR A 68 -11.74 -5.87 0.91
N ASN A 69 -11.79 -6.64 -0.19
CA ASN A 69 -11.23 -7.98 -0.30
C ASN A 69 -9.75 -8.00 -0.78
N ASP A 70 -9.15 -6.83 -0.93
CA ASP A 70 -7.76 -6.73 -1.37
C ASP A 70 -6.82 -6.49 -0.18
N VAL A 71 -5.60 -7.04 -0.30
CA VAL A 71 -4.49 -6.66 0.56
C VAL A 71 -3.84 -5.41 0.00
N SER A 72 -3.77 -4.34 0.79
CA SER A 72 -3.16 -3.08 0.38
C SER A 72 -1.64 -3.12 0.55
N LEU A 73 -0.91 -2.85 -0.53
CA LEU A 73 0.54 -2.78 -0.56
C LEU A 73 1.00 -1.43 -1.12
N CYS A 74 2.22 -1.02 -0.80
CA CYS A 74 2.80 0.27 -1.21
C CYS A 74 4.14 0.07 -1.92
N LEU A 75 4.46 0.91 -2.90
CA LEU A 75 5.77 0.92 -3.57
C LEU A 75 6.89 1.49 -2.70
N THR A 76 6.55 2.33 -1.73
CA THR A 76 7.51 2.99 -0.85
C THR A 76 7.06 2.91 0.60
N ARG A 77 7.99 3.18 1.55
CA ARG A 77 7.66 3.29 2.98
C ARG A 77 7.03 4.63 3.36
N ASN A 78 6.80 5.53 2.41
CA ASN A 78 6.26 6.89 2.64
C ASN A 78 4.76 6.97 2.37
N HIS A 79 3.98 6.01 2.87
CA HIS A 79 2.55 6.00 2.65
C HIS A 79 1.83 6.98 3.59
N GLN A 80 0.97 7.85 3.02
CA GLN A 80 0.25 8.89 3.78
C GLN A 80 -0.57 8.32 4.95
N MET A 81 -1.25 7.17 4.74
CA MET A 81 -2.04 6.52 5.81
C MET A 81 -1.15 5.98 6.92
N ALA A 82 0.05 5.47 6.60
CA ALA A 82 1.00 5.03 7.61
C ALA A 82 1.45 6.19 8.49
N PHE A 83 1.74 7.34 7.89
CA PHE A 83 2.06 8.56 8.64
C PHE A 83 0.90 8.98 9.57
N ARG A 84 -0.34 8.99 9.06
CA ARG A 84 -1.51 9.31 9.88
C ARG A 84 -1.69 8.33 11.03
N CYS A 85 -1.63 7.02 10.79
CA CYS A 85 -1.78 5.99 11.81
C CYS A 85 -0.76 6.15 12.94
N ARG A 86 0.48 6.52 12.61
CA ARG A 86 1.50 6.81 13.61
C ARG A 86 1.20 8.10 14.38
N LYS A 87 0.83 9.18 13.67
CA LYS A 87 0.50 10.47 14.28
C LYS A 87 -0.69 10.39 15.22
N ASP A 88 -1.72 9.63 14.84
CA ASP A 88 -2.96 9.46 15.60
C ASP A 88 -2.85 8.40 16.70
N GLY A 89 -1.69 7.75 16.87
CA GLY A 89 -1.47 6.69 17.85
C GLY A 89 -2.17 5.37 17.51
N ARG A 90 -2.74 5.22 16.32
CA ARG A 90 -3.41 3.98 15.88
C ARG A 90 -2.44 2.83 15.64
N HIS A 91 -1.17 3.12 15.37
CA HIS A 91 -0.07 2.17 15.25
C HIS A 91 1.09 2.64 16.12
N PRO A 92 1.06 2.34 17.45
CA PRO A 92 2.11 2.77 18.37
C PRO A 92 3.46 2.12 18.05
N ASN A 93 3.46 0.87 17.60
CA ASN A 93 4.64 0.11 17.21
C ASN A 93 4.65 -0.15 15.69
N GLN A 94 4.51 0.93 14.90
CA GLN A 94 4.40 0.82 13.44
C GLN A 94 5.67 0.24 12.81
N ILE A 95 5.46 -0.76 11.96
CA ILE A 95 6.50 -1.43 11.17
C ILE A 95 6.09 -1.51 9.70
N TYR A 96 7.07 -1.79 8.85
CA TYR A 96 6.88 -2.11 7.44
C TYR A 96 7.40 -3.52 7.15
N LEU A 97 6.55 -4.35 6.57
CA LEU A 97 6.92 -5.65 6.02
C LEU A 97 7.39 -5.45 4.58
N GLY A 98 8.58 -5.96 4.27
CA GLY A 98 9.10 -6.02 2.90
C GLY A 98 8.61 -7.30 2.22
N ILE A 99 7.90 -7.15 1.12
CA ILE A 99 7.30 -8.24 0.35
C ILE A 99 8.01 -8.32 -1.00
N SER A 100 8.35 -9.52 -1.47
CA SER A 100 8.95 -9.70 -2.80
C SER A 100 8.09 -9.05 -3.88
N SER A 101 8.72 -8.38 -4.83
CA SER A 101 8.02 -7.86 -6.02
C SER A 101 7.38 -8.97 -6.87
N ASP A 102 7.69 -10.25 -6.61
CA ASP A 102 7.06 -11.38 -7.31
C ASP A 102 5.54 -11.45 -7.09
N VAL A 103 5.03 -10.83 -6.02
CA VAL A 103 3.57 -10.69 -5.80
C VAL A 103 2.87 -9.95 -6.95
N LEU A 104 3.61 -9.11 -7.69
CA LEU A 104 3.05 -8.37 -8.81
C LEU A 104 2.67 -9.27 -10.00
N LYS A 105 3.18 -10.51 -10.04
CA LYS A 105 2.81 -11.53 -11.05
C LYS A 105 1.53 -12.27 -10.70
N PHE A 106 0.99 -12.09 -9.51
CA PHE A 106 -0.21 -12.82 -9.12
C PHE A 106 -1.44 -12.33 -9.89
N PRO A 107 -2.32 -13.25 -10.28
CA PRO A 107 -3.55 -12.88 -10.99
C PRO A 107 -4.39 -11.91 -10.16
N GLY A 108 -4.95 -10.89 -10.82
CA GLY A 108 -5.85 -9.93 -10.20
C GLY A 108 -5.15 -8.81 -9.43
N VAL A 109 -3.84 -8.65 -9.56
CA VAL A 109 -3.14 -7.48 -9.02
C VAL A 109 -3.61 -6.21 -9.71
N ARG A 110 -4.00 -5.22 -8.92
CA ARG A 110 -4.48 -3.92 -9.37
C ARG A 110 -3.64 -2.81 -8.75
N VAL A 111 -3.55 -1.69 -9.44
CA VAL A 111 -2.83 -0.51 -8.97
C VAL A 111 -3.81 0.65 -8.85
N ALA A 112 -3.86 1.26 -7.70
CA ALA A 112 -4.52 2.54 -7.50
C ALA A 112 -3.54 3.67 -7.82
N LEU A 113 -3.90 4.53 -8.78
CA LEU A 113 -3.10 5.69 -9.18
C LEU A 113 -3.31 6.87 -8.21
N GLY A 114 -3.35 6.59 -6.91
CA GLY A 114 -3.60 7.52 -5.83
C GLY A 114 -4.06 6.79 -4.57
N LEU A 115 -4.72 7.48 -3.64
CA LEU A 115 -5.35 6.85 -2.49
C LEU A 115 -6.47 5.92 -2.96
N ALA A 116 -6.35 4.61 -2.71
CA ALA A 116 -7.24 3.60 -3.26
C ALA A 116 -8.72 3.81 -2.88
N ASN A 117 -8.99 4.34 -1.69
CA ASN A 117 -10.33 4.61 -1.19
C ASN A 117 -10.88 6.00 -1.60
N ALA A 118 -10.11 6.83 -2.30
CA ALA A 118 -10.62 8.11 -2.81
C ALA A 118 -11.47 7.90 -4.08
N HIS A 119 -12.62 8.56 -4.14
CA HIS A 119 -13.58 8.41 -5.26
C HIS A 119 -12.99 8.72 -6.64
N THR A 120 -12.05 9.66 -6.71
CA THR A 120 -11.42 10.11 -7.96
C THR A 120 -10.25 9.22 -8.41
N THR A 121 -9.79 8.30 -7.55
CA THR A 121 -8.64 7.44 -7.88
C THR A 121 -9.03 6.35 -8.88
N LYS A 122 -8.30 6.27 -9.99
CA LYS A 122 -8.40 5.15 -10.92
C LYS A 122 -7.71 3.92 -10.35
N ILE A 123 -8.38 2.77 -10.41
CA ILE A 123 -7.83 1.47 -10.03
C ILE A 123 -7.80 0.64 -11.32
N LEU A 124 -6.62 0.25 -11.74
CA LEU A 124 -6.37 -0.41 -13.01
C LEU A 124 -5.69 -1.77 -12.80
N PRO A 125 -5.91 -2.76 -13.67
CA PRO A 125 -5.03 -3.92 -13.77
C PRO A 125 -3.58 -3.47 -13.91
N ILE A 126 -2.63 -4.26 -13.38
CA ILE A 126 -1.24 -3.83 -13.30
C ILE A 126 -0.64 -3.48 -14.66
N GLU A 127 -0.96 -4.25 -15.70
CA GLU A 127 -0.46 -4.03 -17.07
C GLU A 127 -0.89 -2.67 -17.64
N GLN A 128 -2.10 -2.22 -17.29
CA GLN A 128 -2.65 -0.93 -17.71
C GLN A 128 -2.14 0.22 -16.84
N ALA A 129 -1.76 -0.07 -15.61
CA ALA A 129 -1.29 0.93 -14.67
C ALA A 129 0.19 1.30 -14.88
N ILE A 130 1.03 0.35 -15.25
CA ILE A 130 2.49 0.52 -15.38
C ILE A 130 2.89 1.74 -16.22
N PRO A 131 2.29 2.04 -17.39
CA PRO A 131 2.63 3.23 -18.15
C PRO A 131 2.37 4.55 -17.41
N ASN A 132 1.53 4.53 -16.39
CA ASN A 132 1.14 5.70 -15.60
C ASN A 132 1.94 5.84 -14.30
N ILE A 133 2.85 4.91 -13.99
CA ILE A 133 3.68 4.93 -12.78
C ILE A 133 4.98 5.66 -13.09
N ASP A 134 5.18 6.81 -12.47
CA ASP A 134 6.46 7.53 -12.50
C ASP A 134 7.38 6.98 -11.41
N ILE A 135 8.07 5.89 -11.73
CA ILE A 135 8.97 5.19 -10.80
C ILE A 135 10.17 6.06 -10.44
N GLU A 136 10.69 6.82 -11.38
CA GLU A 136 11.83 7.69 -11.11
C GLU A 136 11.46 8.73 -10.06
N LEU A 137 10.33 9.40 -10.24
CA LEU A 137 9.82 10.34 -9.25
C LEU A 137 9.58 9.69 -7.90
N LEU A 138 9.01 8.48 -7.85
CA LEU A 138 8.72 7.78 -6.61
C LEU A 138 9.99 7.40 -5.83
N TYR A 139 11.07 7.03 -6.54
CA TYR A 139 12.27 6.48 -5.91
C TYR A 139 13.41 7.48 -5.74
N THR A 140 13.38 8.64 -6.42
CA THR A 140 14.36 9.71 -6.23
C THR A 140 14.03 10.63 -5.05
N TRP A 141 12.81 10.51 -4.52
CA TRP A 141 12.35 11.37 -3.43
C TRP A 141 13.14 11.15 -2.15
N VAL A 142 13.58 12.27 -1.58
CA VAL A 142 14.38 12.31 -0.36
C VAL A 142 13.45 12.05 0.84
N GLU A 143 13.68 10.96 1.55
CA GLU A 143 12.94 10.60 2.78
C GLU A 143 13.16 11.64 3.92
N ASP A 144 14.10 12.58 3.75
CA ASP A 144 14.65 13.45 4.79
C ASP A 144 14.02 14.85 4.84
N ALA A 145 12.89 15.08 4.20
CA ALA A 145 12.19 16.37 4.25
C ALA A 145 10.97 16.32 5.18
N PRO A 146 11.12 16.41 6.51
CA PRO A 146 10.01 16.33 7.47
C PRO A 146 8.94 17.39 7.27
N ASN A 147 9.23 18.46 6.55
CA ASN A 147 8.32 19.58 6.28
C ASN A 147 7.79 19.61 4.84
N PHE A 148 7.98 18.53 4.10
CA PHE A 148 7.70 18.55 2.66
C PHE A 148 6.22 18.37 2.32
N PHE A 149 5.51 17.49 3.00
CA PHE A 149 4.08 17.23 2.76
C PHE A 149 3.18 18.48 2.79
N PRO A 150 3.39 19.48 3.66
CA PRO A 150 2.59 20.70 3.65
C PRO A 150 2.82 21.59 2.42
N ARG A 151 3.97 21.46 1.76
CA ARG A 151 4.36 22.31 0.62
C ARG A 151 4.05 21.69 -0.75
N MET A 152 3.63 20.43 -0.77
CA MET A 152 3.31 19.73 -2.02
C MET A 152 1.97 20.17 -2.58
N SER A 153 1.91 20.36 -3.91
CA SER A 153 0.66 20.52 -4.64
C SER A 153 -0.21 19.26 -4.48
N ALA A 154 -1.54 19.39 -4.68
CA ALA A 154 -2.45 18.27 -4.62
C ALA A 154 -2.06 17.13 -5.60
N LEU A 155 -1.51 17.49 -6.76
CA LEU A 155 -1.06 16.55 -7.78
C LEU A 155 0.16 15.75 -7.33
N GLU A 156 1.10 16.37 -6.65
CA GLU A 156 2.28 15.73 -6.09
C GLU A 156 1.90 14.80 -4.95
N LYS A 157 0.95 15.19 -4.09
CA LYS A 157 0.41 14.34 -3.02
C LYS A 157 -0.23 13.06 -3.56
N LEU A 158 -0.93 13.13 -4.70
CA LEU A 158 -1.51 11.97 -5.37
C LEU A 158 -0.44 10.99 -5.89
N ARG A 159 0.70 11.47 -6.36
CA ARG A 159 1.79 10.65 -6.90
C ARG A 159 2.43 9.72 -5.86
N PHE A 160 2.36 10.04 -4.56
CA PHE A 160 2.92 9.23 -3.47
C PHE A 160 1.98 8.15 -2.91
N SER A 161 0.75 8.09 -3.39
CA SER A 161 -0.28 7.22 -2.83
C SER A 161 -0.54 5.98 -3.66
N PHE A 162 0.42 5.53 -4.48
CA PHE A 162 0.24 4.31 -5.25
C PHE A 162 0.09 3.11 -4.31
N GLN A 163 -1.07 2.51 -4.35
CA GLN A 163 -1.39 1.28 -3.64
C GLN A 163 -1.58 0.14 -4.62
N PHE A 164 -0.97 -0.99 -4.29
CA PHE A 164 -1.30 -2.26 -4.92
C PHE A 164 -2.39 -2.93 -4.13
N ALA A 165 -3.34 -3.49 -4.82
CA ALA A 165 -4.38 -4.30 -4.25
C ALA A 165 -4.24 -5.71 -4.82
N TYR A 166 -4.05 -6.69 -3.95
CA TYR A 166 -4.00 -8.11 -4.29
C TYR A 166 -5.19 -8.80 -3.68
N ARG A 167 -5.95 -9.51 -4.51
CA ARG A 167 -7.04 -10.36 -4.04
C ARG A 167 -6.48 -11.72 -3.67
N ALA A 168 -6.26 -11.96 -2.38
CA ALA A 168 -5.92 -13.29 -1.90
C ALA A 168 -7.08 -14.26 -2.18
N LYS A 169 -6.74 -15.42 -2.76
CA LYS A 169 -7.69 -16.52 -2.97
C LYS A 169 -7.95 -17.24 -1.67
#